data_ac0b1f1bc36fba094cbf43d1e42511eb
#
_entry.id   ac0b1f1bc36fba094cbf43d1e42511eb
#
_cell.length_a   1.000
_cell.length_b   1.000
_cell.length_c   1.000
_cell.angle_alpha   90.00
_cell.angle_beta   90.00
_cell.angle_gamma   90.00
#
_symmetry.space_group_name_H-M   'P 1'
#
loop_
_entity.id
_entity.type
_entity.pdbx_description
1 polymer ?
#
loop_
_entity_poly.entity_id
_entity_poly.type
_entity_poly.pdbx_seq_one_letter_code
_entity_poly.pdbx_strand_id
1 'polypeptide(L)'
;MKNYRYQVGGSLKAADPSYVERQADTELYESLKNNEFCYILNSRQMGKSSLRVRIKHRLLQEGFCCAAIDITSIGSENTTPEQWYKGIASELWRGFNLLGAINFKQWWNEQEGISPVQRLSRFIAEVILTKVKSEKIFIFVDEIDSILSLNFSIDDFFAFIRYCYNQRAENAAYNRLTFALFGVATPSSLIQDQKRTPFNIGKAIELNGFEFREAQPLAKGLESIYNTKAVLKVILDWTGGQPFLTQKLCKFVLESKQQGEWERPEVGQIPSVLNPQSTPSFPDKNTKPSKSTQQVFREAKIAAIVQEKIIKNWESQDEPEHLKTIRNR
;
A
#
# COMPACT_ATOMS: atom_id res chain seq x y z
N MET A 1 -8.44 -11.54 -25.34
CA MET A 1 -8.06 -10.41 -24.48
C MET A 1 -7.93 -10.95 -23.06
N LYS A 2 -6.78 -10.77 -22.36
CA LYS A 2 -6.70 -11.12 -20.93
C LYS A 2 -7.73 -10.27 -20.19
N ASN A 3 -8.63 -10.92 -19.44
CA ASN A 3 -9.66 -10.24 -18.66
C ASN A 3 -8.98 -9.24 -17.71
N TYR A 4 -9.07 -7.95 -18.01
CA TYR A 4 -8.64 -6.90 -17.12
C TYR A 4 -9.55 -6.92 -15.89
N ARG A 5 -8.94 -6.97 -14.71
CA ARG A 5 -9.69 -7.10 -13.46
C ARG A 5 -9.24 -6.04 -12.47
N TYR A 6 -10.19 -5.30 -11.94
CA TYR A 6 -9.93 -4.41 -10.79
C TYR A 6 -9.86 -5.25 -9.52
N GLN A 7 -8.81 -5.06 -8.75
CA GLN A 7 -8.64 -5.72 -7.46
C GLN A 7 -9.06 -4.78 -6.34
N VAL A 8 -10.11 -5.14 -5.64
CA VAL A 8 -10.65 -4.39 -4.50
C VAL A 8 -10.18 -5.08 -3.23
N GLY A 9 -9.24 -4.43 -2.51
CA GLY A 9 -8.62 -4.99 -1.31
C GLY A 9 -7.47 -5.96 -1.58
N GLY A 10 -6.63 -6.15 -0.57
CA GLY A 10 -5.40 -6.95 -0.65
C GLY A 10 -4.29 -6.30 -1.48
N SER A 11 -3.13 -6.95 -1.51
CA SER A 11 -1.97 -6.48 -2.27
C SER A 11 -2.05 -6.92 -3.73
N LEU A 12 -1.77 -6.01 -4.65
CA LEU A 12 -1.58 -6.30 -6.07
C LEU A 12 -0.30 -7.11 -6.30
N LYS A 13 -0.33 -8.00 -7.27
CA LYS A 13 0.90 -8.66 -7.76
C LYS A 13 1.80 -7.64 -8.44
N ALA A 14 3.12 -7.90 -8.44
CA ALA A 14 4.10 -6.96 -8.99
C ALA A 14 3.84 -6.58 -10.47
N ALA A 15 3.33 -7.51 -11.28
CA ALA A 15 3.03 -7.30 -12.71
C ALA A 15 1.52 -7.11 -12.98
N ASP A 16 0.74 -6.69 -11.97
CA ASP A 16 -0.70 -6.48 -12.16
C ASP A 16 -0.95 -5.30 -13.08
N PRO A 17 -1.76 -5.45 -14.15
CA PRO A 17 -2.02 -4.39 -15.12
C PRO A 17 -2.83 -3.21 -14.54
N SER A 18 -3.51 -3.40 -13.41
CA SER A 18 -4.24 -2.34 -12.72
C SER A 18 -3.39 -1.54 -11.73
N TYR A 19 -2.10 -1.89 -11.59
CA TYR A 19 -1.21 -1.13 -10.74
C TYR A 19 -0.98 0.28 -11.31
N VAL A 20 -1.15 1.26 -10.45
CA VAL A 20 -0.87 2.67 -10.75
C VAL A 20 0.46 3.05 -10.13
N GLU A 21 1.46 3.30 -10.96
CA GLU A 21 2.77 3.77 -10.53
C GLU A 21 2.68 5.26 -10.18
N ARG A 22 3.17 5.63 -9.00
CA ARG A 22 3.13 6.99 -8.44
C ARG A 22 4.55 7.50 -8.23
N GLN A 23 4.69 8.79 -7.97
CA GLN A 23 5.98 9.38 -7.60
C GLN A 23 6.64 8.63 -6.44
N ALA A 24 5.87 8.18 -5.46
CA ALA A 24 6.35 7.38 -4.32
C ALA A 24 7.08 6.08 -4.72
N ASP A 25 6.69 5.46 -5.85
CA ASP A 25 7.37 4.26 -6.37
C ASP A 25 8.82 4.56 -6.75
N THR A 26 9.02 5.64 -7.50
CA THR A 26 10.35 6.09 -7.92
C THR A 26 11.15 6.55 -6.70
N GLU A 27 10.55 7.35 -5.84
CA GLU A 27 11.22 7.92 -4.67
C GLU A 27 11.69 6.82 -3.71
N LEU A 28 10.84 5.86 -3.36
CA LEU A 28 11.21 4.73 -2.50
C LEU A 28 12.32 3.89 -3.13
N TYR A 29 12.19 3.57 -4.42
CA TYR A 29 13.19 2.79 -5.11
C TYR A 29 14.57 3.46 -5.13
N GLU A 30 14.64 4.73 -5.51
CA GLU A 30 15.92 5.48 -5.55
C GLU A 30 16.51 5.66 -4.15
N SER A 31 15.70 5.98 -3.15
CA SER A 31 16.15 6.10 -1.77
C SER A 31 16.74 4.81 -1.24
N LEU A 32 16.10 3.67 -1.47
CA LEU A 32 16.64 2.36 -1.09
C LEU A 32 17.96 2.07 -1.81
N LYS A 33 18.07 2.38 -3.10
CA LYS A 33 19.32 2.23 -3.85
C LYS A 33 20.42 3.14 -3.35
N ASN A 34 20.10 4.26 -2.77
CA ASN A 34 21.05 5.17 -2.09
C ASN A 34 21.33 4.76 -0.63
N ASN A 35 20.88 3.57 -0.21
CA ASN A 35 21.02 3.05 1.15
C ASN A 35 20.34 3.93 2.21
N GLU A 36 19.30 4.70 1.84
CA GLU A 36 18.52 5.49 2.78
C GLU A 36 17.50 4.58 3.49
N PHE A 37 17.47 4.65 4.81
CA PHE A 37 16.38 4.07 5.59
C PHE A 37 15.08 4.79 5.23
N CYS A 38 14.03 4.04 4.89
CA CYS A 38 12.76 4.62 4.46
C CYS A 38 11.60 4.18 5.35
N TYR A 39 10.58 5.03 5.45
CA TYR A 39 9.32 4.63 6.06
C TYR A 39 8.12 5.22 5.34
N ILE A 40 7.07 4.40 5.23
CA ILE A 40 5.80 4.71 4.57
C ILE A 40 4.70 4.52 5.60
N LEU A 41 4.37 5.58 6.32
CA LEU A 41 3.35 5.59 7.36
C LEU A 41 2.15 6.40 6.87
N ASN A 42 1.09 5.69 6.46
CA ASN A 42 -0.07 6.30 5.84
C ASN A 42 -1.34 5.51 6.18
N SER A 43 -2.51 6.10 5.99
CA SER A 43 -3.80 5.47 6.24
C SER A 43 -3.93 4.11 5.54
N ARG A 44 -4.91 3.31 5.99
CA ARG A 44 -5.22 2.01 5.37
C ARG A 44 -5.62 2.18 3.92
N GLN A 45 -5.41 1.11 3.12
CA GLN A 45 -5.87 1.01 1.73
C GLN A 45 -5.29 2.05 0.76
N MET A 46 -4.21 2.73 1.14
CA MET A 46 -3.42 3.61 0.26
C MET A 46 -2.46 2.86 -0.68
N GLY A 47 -2.46 1.52 -0.63
CA GLY A 47 -1.65 0.69 -1.52
C GLY A 47 -0.21 0.46 -1.04
N LYS A 48 0.08 0.65 0.25
CA LYS A 48 1.41 0.42 0.86
C LYS A 48 1.98 -0.96 0.54
N SER A 49 1.22 -2.02 0.82
CA SER A 49 1.69 -3.40 0.60
C SER A 49 1.87 -3.73 -0.88
N SER A 50 1.06 -3.12 -1.79
CA SER A 50 1.26 -3.24 -3.25
C SER A 50 2.55 -2.56 -3.69
N LEU A 51 2.86 -1.36 -3.17
CA LEU A 51 4.12 -0.65 -3.39
C LEU A 51 5.31 -1.51 -2.93
N ARG A 52 5.25 -2.06 -1.70
CA ARG A 52 6.27 -2.96 -1.16
C ARG A 52 6.51 -4.16 -2.07
N VAL A 53 5.44 -4.84 -2.52
CA VAL A 53 5.54 -6.01 -3.41
C VAL A 53 6.23 -5.64 -4.72
N ARG A 54 5.87 -4.49 -5.31
CA ARG A 54 6.43 -4.03 -6.59
C ARG A 54 7.90 -3.64 -6.45
N ILE A 55 8.26 -2.86 -5.44
CA ILE A 55 9.65 -2.44 -5.20
C ILE A 55 10.53 -3.63 -4.87
N LYS A 56 10.08 -4.52 -3.96
CA LYS A 56 10.80 -5.78 -3.68
C LYS A 56 11.06 -6.58 -4.95
N HIS A 57 10.05 -6.74 -5.80
CA HIS A 57 10.20 -7.50 -7.05
C HIS A 57 11.22 -6.84 -7.99
N ARG A 58 11.19 -5.52 -8.15
CA ARG A 58 12.13 -4.77 -8.98
C ARG A 58 13.57 -4.93 -8.49
N LEU A 59 13.80 -4.79 -7.18
CA LEU A 59 15.12 -4.96 -6.57
C LEU A 59 15.66 -6.41 -6.73
N LEU A 60 14.79 -7.41 -6.59
CA LEU A 60 15.15 -8.81 -6.83
C LEU A 60 15.54 -9.06 -8.29
N GLN A 61 14.85 -8.44 -9.27
CA GLN A 61 15.20 -8.53 -10.69
C GLN A 61 16.56 -7.90 -11.01
N GLU A 62 17.01 -6.93 -10.21
CA GLU A 62 18.34 -6.33 -10.34
C GLU A 62 19.45 -7.15 -9.64
N GLY A 63 19.10 -8.30 -9.04
CA GLY A 63 20.06 -9.20 -8.38
C GLY A 63 20.33 -8.87 -6.91
N PHE A 64 19.60 -7.93 -6.32
CA PHE A 64 19.70 -7.63 -4.90
C PHE A 64 18.94 -8.65 -4.05
N CYS A 65 19.32 -8.79 -2.79
CA CYS A 65 18.62 -9.66 -1.85
C CYS A 65 17.61 -8.90 -0.99
N CYS A 66 16.39 -9.43 -0.92
CA CYS A 66 15.28 -8.80 -0.22
C CYS A 66 14.53 -9.79 0.68
N ALA A 67 14.35 -9.47 1.95
CA ALA A 67 13.40 -10.13 2.83
C ALA A 67 12.22 -9.21 3.16
N ALA A 68 11.04 -9.78 3.38
CA ALA A 68 9.88 -9.03 3.86
C ALA A 68 9.31 -9.75 5.08
N ILE A 69 9.08 -8.99 6.13
CA ILE A 69 8.49 -9.44 7.40
C ILE A 69 7.13 -8.76 7.50
N ASP A 70 6.09 -9.54 7.73
CA ASP A 70 4.79 -9.07 8.14
C ASP A 70 4.69 -9.25 9.66
N ILE A 71 4.63 -8.14 10.41
CA ILE A 71 4.63 -8.18 11.88
C ILE A 71 3.39 -8.89 12.40
N THR A 72 2.26 -8.84 11.70
CA THR A 72 1.03 -9.53 12.12
C THR A 72 1.21 -11.05 12.19
N SER A 73 2.16 -11.61 11.42
CA SER A 73 2.44 -13.05 11.40
C SER A 73 3.23 -13.55 12.61
N ILE A 74 3.82 -12.64 13.39
CA ILE A 74 4.70 -13.00 14.51
C ILE A 74 3.92 -13.19 15.82
N GLY A 75 2.76 -12.55 15.93
CA GLY A 75 1.90 -12.63 17.11
C GLY A 75 1.59 -11.27 17.72
N SER A 76 0.73 -11.27 18.73
CA SER A 76 0.18 -10.07 19.37
C SER A 76 0.27 -10.18 20.90
N GLU A 77 -0.79 -9.83 21.62
CA GLU A 77 -0.87 -9.63 23.07
C GLU A 77 -0.18 -10.70 23.95
N ASN A 78 -0.25 -11.98 23.59
CA ASN A 78 0.32 -13.07 24.38
C ASN A 78 1.74 -13.48 23.95
N THR A 79 2.34 -12.75 23.05
CA THR A 79 3.70 -13.03 22.55
C THR A 79 4.73 -12.44 23.53
N THR A 80 5.69 -13.25 23.96
CA THR A 80 6.80 -12.77 24.80
C THR A 80 7.86 -12.04 23.95
N PRO A 81 8.70 -11.15 24.53
CA PRO A 81 9.81 -10.54 23.82
C PRO A 81 10.71 -11.56 23.11
N GLU A 82 11.03 -12.67 23.79
CA GLU A 82 11.84 -13.75 23.23
C GLU A 82 11.21 -14.36 21.97
N GLN A 83 9.92 -14.67 22.02
CA GLN A 83 9.18 -15.22 20.90
C GLN A 83 9.12 -14.24 19.73
N TRP A 84 8.91 -12.95 20.04
CA TRP A 84 8.76 -11.92 19.04
C TRP A 84 10.07 -11.69 18.27
N TYR A 85 11.19 -11.48 18.96
CA TYR A 85 12.51 -11.28 18.31
C TYR A 85 12.97 -12.53 17.58
N LYS A 86 12.69 -13.73 18.14
CA LYS A 86 12.95 -15.00 17.46
C LYS A 86 12.12 -15.15 16.19
N GLY A 87 10.86 -14.71 16.24
CA GLY A 87 9.98 -14.66 15.08
C GLY A 87 10.56 -13.80 13.96
N ILE A 88 10.98 -12.56 14.26
CA ILE A 88 11.63 -11.68 13.29
C ILE A 88 12.88 -12.35 12.67
N ALA A 89 13.76 -12.87 13.49
CA ALA A 89 14.97 -13.55 13.02
C ALA A 89 14.64 -14.77 12.15
N SER A 90 13.60 -15.53 12.50
CA SER A 90 13.12 -16.68 11.71
C SER A 90 12.57 -16.26 10.34
N GLU A 91 11.79 -15.17 10.29
CA GLU A 91 11.27 -14.65 9.01
C GLU A 91 12.41 -14.12 8.13
N LEU A 92 13.42 -13.49 8.70
CA LEU A 92 14.63 -13.10 7.95
C LEU A 92 15.39 -14.31 7.42
N TRP A 93 15.57 -15.34 8.25
CA TRP A 93 16.22 -16.59 7.87
C TRP A 93 15.54 -17.27 6.67
N ARG A 94 14.21 -17.31 6.68
CA ARG A 94 13.40 -17.82 5.57
C ARG A 94 13.45 -16.88 4.37
N GLY A 95 13.26 -15.58 4.60
CA GLY A 95 13.18 -14.57 3.56
C GLY A 95 14.46 -14.44 2.73
N PHE A 96 15.63 -14.68 3.33
CA PHE A 96 16.92 -14.73 2.64
C PHE A 96 17.33 -16.14 2.19
N ASN A 97 16.42 -17.11 2.30
CA ASN A 97 16.66 -18.52 1.87
C ASN A 97 17.89 -19.15 2.52
N LEU A 98 18.07 -18.98 3.82
CA LEU A 98 19.19 -19.51 4.59
C LEU A 98 18.95 -20.89 5.19
N LEU A 99 17.90 -21.60 4.76
CA LEU A 99 17.47 -22.91 5.27
C LEU A 99 18.57 -23.99 5.21
N GLY A 100 19.39 -23.98 4.15
CA GLY A 100 20.50 -24.90 3.99
C GLY A 100 21.86 -24.39 4.50
N ALA A 101 21.94 -23.10 4.88
CA ALA A 101 23.20 -22.46 5.26
C ALA A 101 23.47 -22.46 6.76
N ILE A 102 22.39 -22.56 7.57
CA ILE A 102 22.47 -22.50 9.03
C ILE A 102 21.26 -23.21 9.66
N ASN A 103 21.51 -23.96 10.72
CA ASN A 103 20.46 -24.47 11.60
C ASN A 103 20.02 -23.36 12.54
N PHE A 104 18.95 -22.66 12.18
CA PHE A 104 18.43 -21.49 12.91
C PHE A 104 18.10 -21.80 14.37
N LYS A 105 17.44 -22.95 14.64
CA LYS A 105 17.07 -23.35 16.00
C LYS A 105 18.29 -23.54 16.90
N GLN A 106 19.30 -24.22 16.36
CA GLN A 106 20.54 -24.45 17.10
C GLN A 106 21.25 -23.11 17.36
N TRP A 107 21.46 -22.32 16.31
CA TRP A 107 22.14 -21.02 16.41
C TRP A 107 21.46 -20.10 17.42
N TRP A 108 20.12 -19.99 17.40
CA TRP A 108 19.38 -19.15 18.32
C TRP A 108 19.50 -19.60 19.80
N ASN A 109 19.50 -20.91 20.04
CA ASN A 109 19.66 -21.47 21.39
C ASN A 109 21.09 -21.32 21.93
N GLU A 110 22.11 -21.38 21.06
CA GLU A 110 23.52 -21.14 21.45
C GLU A 110 23.76 -19.69 21.91
N GLN A 111 22.85 -18.78 21.62
CA GLN A 111 22.90 -17.38 22.08
C GLN A 111 22.16 -17.18 23.42
N GLU A 112 21.88 -18.24 24.18
CA GLU A 112 21.24 -18.14 25.49
C GLU A 112 22.10 -17.29 26.45
N GLY A 113 21.42 -16.47 27.30
CA GLY A 113 22.09 -15.57 28.25
C GLY A 113 22.26 -14.12 27.78
N ILE A 114 21.94 -13.79 26.51
CA ILE A 114 21.87 -12.39 26.04
C ILE A 114 20.44 -11.99 25.70
N SER A 115 20.17 -10.68 25.72
CA SER A 115 18.82 -10.19 25.47
C SER A 115 18.32 -10.54 24.08
N PRO A 116 16.99 -10.70 23.87
CA PRO A 116 16.43 -11.04 22.56
C PRO A 116 16.81 -10.05 21.46
N VAL A 117 16.86 -8.74 21.75
CA VAL A 117 17.30 -7.72 20.79
C VAL A 117 18.77 -7.88 20.41
N GLN A 118 19.62 -8.23 21.38
CA GLN A 118 21.04 -8.51 21.10
C GLN A 118 21.22 -9.76 20.23
N ARG A 119 20.40 -10.81 20.44
CA ARG A 119 20.40 -11.99 19.57
C ARG A 119 20.02 -11.62 18.15
N LEU A 120 18.99 -10.79 17.96
CA LEU A 120 18.64 -10.29 16.63
C LEU A 120 19.79 -9.49 16.01
N SER A 121 20.44 -8.62 16.79
CA SER A 121 21.61 -7.84 16.33
C SER A 121 22.76 -8.74 15.88
N ARG A 122 23.10 -9.76 16.67
CA ARG A 122 24.10 -10.78 16.27
C ARG A 122 23.67 -11.56 15.04
N PHE A 123 22.38 -11.92 14.95
CA PHE A 123 21.87 -12.61 13.76
C PHE A 123 22.07 -11.78 12.48
N ILE A 124 21.85 -10.49 12.54
CA ILE A 124 22.16 -9.59 11.41
C ILE A 124 23.65 -9.60 11.11
N ALA A 125 24.51 -9.38 12.11
CA ALA A 125 25.95 -9.24 11.93
C ALA A 125 26.61 -10.55 11.47
N GLU A 126 26.36 -11.64 12.16
CA GLU A 126 27.08 -12.91 12.02
C GLU A 126 26.46 -13.82 10.95
N VAL A 127 25.15 -13.68 10.68
CA VAL A 127 24.46 -14.54 9.74
C VAL A 127 24.08 -13.77 8.48
N ILE A 128 23.24 -12.75 8.57
CA ILE A 128 22.73 -12.06 7.37
C ILE A 128 23.89 -11.42 6.60
N LEU A 129 24.69 -10.57 7.24
CA LEU A 129 25.77 -9.85 6.58
C LEU A 129 26.94 -10.76 6.12
N THR A 130 27.06 -11.98 6.66
CA THR A 130 28.11 -12.92 6.25
C THR A 130 27.65 -13.92 5.20
N LYS A 131 26.41 -14.42 5.30
CA LYS A 131 25.88 -15.50 4.44
C LYS A 131 25.17 -14.97 3.20
N VAL A 132 24.48 -13.81 3.30
CA VAL A 132 23.81 -13.22 2.14
C VAL A 132 24.83 -12.53 1.25
N LYS A 133 25.11 -13.11 0.08
CA LYS A 133 26.06 -12.60 -0.90
C LYS A 133 25.32 -11.70 -1.89
N SER A 134 25.19 -10.44 -1.56
CA SER A 134 24.56 -9.41 -2.39
C SER A 134 25.24 -8.07 -2.13
N GLU A 135 25.33 -7.24 -3.15
CA GLU A 135 25.83 -5.85 -3.03
C GLU A 135 24.94 -5.04 -2.08
N LYS A 136 23.62 -5.28 -2.13
CA LYS A 136 22.62 -4.62 -1.27
C LYS A 136 21.64 -5.64 -0.71
N ILE A 137 21.26 -5.43 0.52
CA ILE A 137 20.34 -6.26 1.30
C ILE A 137 19.22 -5.38 1.83
N PHE A 138 17.99 -5.67 1.44
CA PHE A 138 16.82 -4.90 1.84
C PHE A 138 15.90 -5.70 2.75
N ILE A 139 15.54 -5.11 3.88
CA ILE A 139 14.58 -5.67 4.83
C ILE A 139 13.34 -4.77 4.84
N PHE A 140 12.23 -5.32 4.35
CA PHE A 140 10.92 -4.68 4.39
C PHE A 140 10.16 -5.16 5.62
N VAL A 141 9.69 -4.25 6.45
CA VAL A 141 8.88 -4.54 7.63
C VAL A 141 7.49 -3.97 7.39
N ASP A 142 6.50 -4.83 7.21
CA ASP A 142 5.11 -4.46 6.93
C ASP A 142 4.25 -4.56 8.18
N GLU A 143 3.16 -3.78 8.23
CA GLU A 143 2.20 -3.69 9.34
C GLU A 143 2.89 -3.39 10.68
N ILE A 144 3.87 -2.44 10.67
CA ILE A 144 4.67 -2.11 11.86
C ILE A 144 3.79 -1.62 13.03
N ASP A 145 2.62 -1.05 12.77
CA ASP A 145 1.67 -0.62 13.78
C ASP A 145 1.07 -1.78 14.62
N SER A 146 1.17 -3.03 14.15
CA SER A 146 0.75 -4.22 14.94
C SER A 146 1.51 -4.37 16.25
N ILE A 147 2.69 -3.73 16.38
CA ILE A 147 3.44 -3.67 17.63
C ILE A 147 2.69 -2.99 18.77
N LEU A 148 1.74 -2.10 18.44
CA LEU A 148 0.93 -1.38 19.45
C LEU A 148 0.02 -2.30 20.24
N SER A 149 -0.21 -3.53 19.78
CA SER A 149 -0.95 -4.57 20.51
C SER A 149 -0.08 -5.45 21.41
N LEU A 150 1.24 -5.24 21.44
CA LEU A 150 2.14 -6.00 22.29
C LEU A 150 2.11 -5.49 23.74
N ASN A 151 2.23 -6.41 24.71
CA ASN A 151 2.26 -6.09 26.16
C ASN A 151 3.66 -5.70 26.67
N PHE A 152 4.59 -5.37 25.77
CA PHE A 152 5.94 -4.91 26.11
C PHE A 152 6.40 -3.82 25.15
N SER A 153 7.32 -2.95 25.60
CA SER A 153 7.90 -1.91 24.75
C SER A 153 8.80 -2.52 23.68
N ILE A 154 8.70 -1.99 22.47
CA ILE A 154 9.57 -2.35 21.35
C ILE A 154 10.52 -1.22 20.96
N ASP A 155 10.70 -0.24 21.82
CA ASP A 155 11.67 0.84 21.59
C ASP A 155 13.08 0.29 21.29
N ASP A 156 13.41 -0.87 21.86
CA ASP A 156 14.66 -1.60 21.58
C ASP A 156 14.76 -2.05 20.12
N PHE A 157 13.65 -2.39 19.47
CA PHE A 157 13.66 -2.75 18.05
C PHE A 157 13.96 -1.54 17.16
N PHE A 158 13.38 -0.39 17.48
CA PHE A 158 13.71 0.84 16.75
C PHE A 158 15.13 1.32 17.03
N ALA A 159 15.59 1.20 18.28
CA ALA A 159 17.00 1.46 18.63
C ALA A 159 17.96 0.52 17.89
N PHE A 160 17.59 -0.74 17.70
CA PHE A 160 18.35 -1.71 16.91
C PHE A 160 18.43 -1.29 15.43
N ILE A 161 17.34 -0.85 14.81
CA ILE A 161 17.37 -0.34 13.42
C ILE A 161 18.31 0.86 13.32
N ARG A 162 18.22 1.80 14.26
CA ARG A 162 19.13 2.96 14.36
C ARG A 162 20.58 2.52 14.55
N TYR A 163 20.83 1.54 15.41
CA TYR A 163 22.16 0.95 15.60
C TYR A 163 22.72 0.39 14.29
N CYS A 164 21.95 -0.36 13.53
CA CYS A 164 22.39 -0.88 12.23
C CYS A 164 22.80 0.24 11.26
N TYR A 165 22.10 1.37 11.29
CA TYR A 165 22.47 2.53 10.48
C TYR A 165 23.77 3.16 10.95
N ASN A 166 23.95 3.37 12.25
CA ASN A 166 25.15 3.97 12.81
C ASN A 166 26.39 3.09 12.62
N GLN A 167 26.22 1.76 12.65
CA GLN A 167 27.32 0.81 12.40
C GLN A 167 27.96 0.95 11.02
N ARG A 168 27.34 1.61 10.08
CA ARG A 168 27.90 1.87 8.76
C ARG A 168 29.20 2.70 8.81
N ALA A 169 29.35 3.53 9.82
CA ALA A 169 30.53 4.34 10.01
C ALA A 169 31.76 3.51 10.46
N GLU A 170 31.52 2.40 11.16
CA GLU A 170 32.57 1.56 11.76
C GLU A 170 32.77 0.24 11.01
N ASN A 171 31.70 -0.28 10.41
CA ASN A 171 31.72 -1.58 9.74
C ASN A 171 31.07 -1.49 8.36
N ALA A 172 31.88 -1.54 7.33
CA ALA A 172 31.48 -1.43 5.93
C ALA A 172 30.41 -2.49 5.50
N ALA A 173 30.33 -3.64 6.20
CA ALA A 173 29.32 -4.63 5.89
C ALA A 173 27.90 -4.11 6.07
N TYR A 174 27.68 -3.17 7.00
CA TYR A 174 26.38 -2.55 7.24
C TYR A 174 25.94 -1.55 6.16
N ASN A 175 26.88 -1.07 5.32
CA ASN A 175 26.51 -0.22 4.16
C ASN A 175 25.64 -0.95 3.15
N ARG A 176 25.64 -2.29 3.17
CA ARG A 176 24.78 -3.10 2.31
C ARG A 176 23.35 -3.24 2.83
N LEU A 177 23.13 -2.95 4.13
CA LEU A 177 21.85 -3.20 4.80
C LEU A 177 20.99 -1.96 4.84
N THR A 178 19.75 -2.10 4.37
CA THR A 178 18.75 -1.03 4.39
C THR A 178 17.38 -1.56 4.82
N PHE A 179 16.69 -0.79 5.66
CA PHE A 179 15.34 -1.09 6.11
C PHE A 179 14.31 -0.18 5.43
N ALA A 180 13.11 -0.72 5.19
CA ALA A 180 11.93 0.04 4.82
C ALA A 180 10.75 -0.39 5.70
N LEU A 181 10.15 0.54 6.44
CA LEU A 181 9.03 0.28 7.33
C LEU A 181 7.71 0.73 6.70
N PHE A 182 6.67 -0.09 6.82
CA PHE A 182 5.32 0.19 6.31
C PHE A 182 4.30 0.02 7.44
N GLY A 183 3.37 0.98 7.56
CA GLY A 183 2.33 0.93 8.58
C GLY A 183 1.33 2.07 8.49
N VAL A 184 0.43 2.12 9.46
CA VAL A 184 -0.65 3.11 9.54
C VAL A 184 -0.38 4.17 10.62
N ALA A 185 0.37 3.79 11.65
CA ALA A 185 0.66 4.65 12.80
C ALA A 185 1.61 5.82 12.45
N THR A 186 1.59 6.87 13.26
CA THR A 186 2.58 7.95 13.14
C THR A 186 3.89 7.57 13.84
N PRO A 187 5.05 8.16 13.48
CA PRO A 187 6.30 7.93 14.19
C PRO A 187 6.19 8.13 15.72
N SER A 188 5.46 9.15 16.14
CA SER A 188 5.27 9.46 17.57
C SER A 188 4.40 8.47 18.33
N SER A 189 3.52 7.72 17.63
CA SER A 189 2.72 6.67 18.26
C SER A 189 3.45 5.33 18.33
N LEU A 190 4.46 5.12 17.48
CA LEU A 190 5.22 3.87 17.41
C LEU A 190 6.33 3.78 18.47
N ILE A 191 6.90 4.90 18.91
CA ILE A 191 8.02 4.92 19.83
C ILE A 191 7.77 5.87 20.99
N GLN A 192 8.02 5.40 22.22
CA GLN A 192 7.84 6.18 23.44
C GLN A 192 9.06 7.06 23.72
N ASP A 193 10.27 6.51 23.57
CA ASP A 193 11.52 7.26 23.73
C ASP A 193 11.99 7.86 22.40
N GLN A 194 11.67 9.13 22.20
CA GLN A 194 12.04 9.86 20.97
C GLN A 194 13.56 9.98 20.75
N LYS A 195 14.40 9.77 21.77
CA LYS A 195 15.87 9.77 21.60
C LYS A 195 16.36 8.52 20.89
N ARG A 196 15.58 7.45 20.92
CA ARG A 196 15.91 6.14 20.35
C ARG A 196 15.30 5.94 18.95
N THR A 197 14.59 6.96 18.44
CA THR A 197 13.87 6.88 17.16
C THR A 197 14.80 6.73 15.95
N PRO A 198 14.53 5.85 15.00
CA PRO A 198 15.18 5.82 13.70
C PRO A 198 14.54 6.80 12.70
N PHE A 199 13.36 7.34 13.00
CA PHE A 199 12.61 8.16 12.05
C PHE A 199 13.26 9.51 11.74
N ASN A 200 14.15 10.01 12.62
CA ASN A 200 14.93 11.24 12.39
C ASN A 200 16.12 11.06 11.44
N ILE A 201 16.54 9.82 11.19
CA ILE A 201 17.58 9.47 10.22
C ILE A 201 17.00 8.83 8.95
N GLY A 202 15.72 8.51 8.98
CA GLY A 202 15.00 7.90 7.88
C GLY A 202 14.34 8.94 6.99
N LYS A 203 14.05 8.53 5.76
CA LYS A 203 13.30 9.31 4.79
C LYS A 203 11.85 8.88 4.80
N ALA A 204 10.95 9.83 5.08
CA ALA A 204 9.51 9.63 4.90
C ALA A 204 9.19 9.60 3.41
N ILE A 205 8.48 8.58 2.96
CA ILE A 205 7.95 8.52 1.59
C ILE A 205 6.44 8.76 1.68
N GLU A 206 6.00 9.85 1.07
CA GLU A 206 4.59 10.23 1.06
C GLU A 206 3.82 9.45 -0.01
N LEU A 207 2.77 8.77 0.41
CA LEU A 207 1.94 7.96 -0.47
C LEU A 207 0.59 8.66 -0.71
N ASN A 208 0.54 9.51 -1.71
CA ASN A 208 -0.65 10.29 -2.07
C ASN A 208 -1.68 9.45 -2.86
N GLY A 209 -2.91 9.97 -2.97
CA GLY A 209 -3.92 9.43 -3.87
C GLY A 209 -3.48 9.46 -5.34
N PHE A 210 -4.15 8.68 -6.18
CA PHE A 210 -3.84 8.66 -7.61
C PHE A 210 -4.13 10.00 -8.28
N GLU A 211 -3.18 10.50 -9.03
CA GLU A 211 -3.39 11.59 -9.95
C GLU A 211 -3.96 11.09 -11.28
N PHE A 212 -4.69 11.95 -11.99
CA PHE A 212 -5.31 11.58 -13.27
C PHE A 212 -4.27 11.09 -14.31
N ARG A 213 -3.08 11.68 -14.32
CA ARG A 213 -1.99 11.26 -15.24
C ARG A 213 -1.46 9.87 -14.91
N GLU A 214 -1.32 9.56 -13.63
CA GLU A 214 -0.84 8.28 -13.12
C GLU A 214 -1.88 7.17 -13.32
N ALA A 215 -3.17 7.47 -13.09
CA ALA A 215 -4.27 6.51 -13.09
C ALA A 215 -4.65 5.95 -14.48
N GLN A 216 -3.93 6.30 -15.56
CA GLN A 216 -4.21 5.82 -16.92
C GLN A 216 -4.25 4.27 -17.05
N PRO A 217 -3.47 3.47 -16.29
CA PRO A 217 -3.64 2.03 -16.29
C PRO A 217 -5.07 1.57 -15.96
N LEU A 218 -5.78 2.27 -15.06
CA LEU A 218 -7.16 1.95 -14.70
C LEU A 218 -8.13 2.21 -15.85
N ALA A 219 -7.85 3.16 -16.73
CA ALA A 219 -8.66 3.43 -17.92
C ALA A 219 -8.76 2.22 -18.85
N LYS A 220 -7.72 1.36 -18.91
CA LYS A 220 -7.73 0.16 -19.76
C LYS A 220 -8.87 -0.81 -19.42
N GLY A 221 -9.20 -0.95 -18.14
CA GLY A 221 -10.34 -1.76 -17.72
C GLY A 221 -11.71 -1.19 -18.10
N LEU A 222 -11.78 0.10 -18.40
CA LEU A 222 -13.00 0.82 -18.79
C LEU A 222 -13.12 1.04 -20.32
N GLU A 223 -12.27 0.45 -21.16
CA GLU A 223 -12.26 0.67 -22.60
C GLU A 223 -13.59 0.36 -23.29
N SER A 224 -14.41 -0.51 -22.72
CA SER A 224 -15.76 -0.79 -23.21
C SER A 224 -16.74 0.37 -22.99
N ILE A 225 -16.37 1.39 -22.23
CA ILE A 225 -17.20 2.54 -21.88
C ILE A 225 -16.81 3.73 -22.74
N TYR A 226 -17.81 4.38 -23.33
CA TYR A 226 -17.56 5.58 -24.14
C TYR A 226 -16.91 6.69 -23.31
N ASN A 227 -15.84 7.30 -23.87
CA ASN A 227 -15.06 8.35 -23.24
C ASN A 227 -14.49 7.97 -21.85
N THR A 228 -13.78 6.88 -21.81
CA THR A 228 -13.14 6.27 -20.62
C THR A 228 -12.36 7.26 -19.76
N LYS A 229 -11.62 8.20 -20.40
CA LYS A 229 -10.83 9.22 -19.69
C LYS A 229 -11.72 10.16 -18.86
N ALA A 230 -12.87 10.57 -19.41
CA ALA A 230 -13.79 11.42 -18.68
C ALA A 230 -14.48 10.67 -17.54
N VAL A 231 -14.79 9.39 -17.73
CA VAL A 231 -15.31 8.52 -16.67
C VAL A 231 -14.28 8.37 -15.54
N LEU A 232 -13.04 8.07 -15.89
CA LEU A 232 -11.96 7.96 -14.90
C LEU A 232 -11.75 9.27 -14.12
N LYS A 233 -11.84 10.41 -14.78
CA LYS A 233 -11.72 11.71 -14.10
C LYS A 233 -12.82 11.89 -13.06
N VAL A 234 -14.08 11.62 -13.40
CA VAL A 234 -15.20 11.70 -12.44
C VAL A 234 -15.01 10.71 -11.28
N ILE A 235 -14.53 9.50 -11.56
CA ILE A 235 -14.20 8.53 -10.51
C ILE A 235 -13.14 9.08 -9.55
N LEU A 236 -12.07 9.68 -10.07
CA LEU A 236 -11.02 10.28 -9.24
C LEU A 236 -11.53 11.48 -8.45
N ASP A 237 -12.39 12.31 -9.03
CA ASP A 237 -13.01 13.44 -8.35
C ASP A 237 -13.87 12.98 -7.16
N TRP A 238 -14.59 11.85 -7.28
CA TRP A 238 -15.37 11.24 -6.20
C TRP A 238 -14.51 10.60 -5.11
N THR A 239 -13.41 9.97 -5.47
CA THR A 239 -12.59 9.18 -4.55
C THR A 239 -11.41 9.96 -3.97
N GLY A 240 -11.13 11.17 -4.49
CA GLY A 240 -9.90 11.90 -4.17
C GLY A 240 -8.64 11.12 -4.57
N GLY A 241 -8.77 10.21 -5.54
CA GLY A 241 -7.67 9.33 -5.96
C GLY A 241 -7.32 8.22 -4.96
N GLN A 242 -8.08 8.04 -3.86
CA GLN A 242 -7.81 6.99 -2.89
C GLN A 242 -7.83 5.61 -3.58
N PRO A 243 -6.73 4.84 -3.54
CA PRO A 243 -6.53 3.66 -4.41
C PRO A 243 -7.62 2.61 -4.33
N PHE A 244 -8.03 2.24 -3.12
CA PHE A 244 -9.07 1.23 -2.92
C PHE A 244 -10.43 1.68 -3.45
N LEU A 245 -10.85 2.90 -3.09
CA LEU A 245 -12.14 3.44 -3.54
C LEU A 245 -12.15 3.66 -5.06
N THR A 246 -11.04 4.11 -5.63
CA THR A 246 -10.90 4.31 -7.07
C THR A 246 -11.07 2.97 -7.82
N GLN A 247 -10.38 1.93 -7.41
CA GLN A 247 -10.52 0.60 -8.02
C GLN A 247 -11.91 0.00 -7.79
N LYS A 248 -12.48 0.17 -6.58
CA LYS A 248 -13.83 -0.28 -6.25
C LYS A 248 -14.88 0.39 -7.15
N LEU A 249 -14.77 1.70 -7.33
CA LEU A 249 -15.70 2.44 -8.18
C LEU A 249 -15.51 2.11 -9.67
N CYS A 250 -14.28 1.95 -10.15
CA CYS A 250 -14.01 1.44 -11.50
C CYS A 250 -14.66 0.07 -11.74
N LYS A 251 -14.58 -0.84 -10.77
CA LYS A 251 -15.20 -2.16 -10.84
C LYS A 251 -16.72 -2.05 -10.93
N PHE A 252 -17.37 -1.24 -10.09
CA PHE A 252 -18.82 -1.06 -10.11
C PHE A 252 -19.31 -0.42 -11.41
N VAL A 253 -18.58 0.55 -11.94
CA VAL A 253 -18.89 1.16 -13.25
C VAL A 253 -18.81 0.12 -14.37
N LEU A 254 -17.83 -0.78 -14.33
CA LEU A 254 -17.72 -1.87 -15.31
C LEU A 254 -18.87 -2.88 -15.19
N GLU A 255 -19.24 -3.26 -13.97
CA GLU A 255 -20.37 -4.17 -13.68
C GLU A 255 -21.71 -3.56 -14.13
N SER A 256 -21.96 -2.30 -13.83
CA SER A 256 -23.15 -1.56 -14.28
C SER A 256 -23.26 -1.53 -15.83
N LYS A 257 -22.11 -1.36 -16.52
CA LYS A 257 -22.08 -1.49 -17.98
C LYS A 257 -22.48 -2.87 -18.46
N GLN A 258 -21.99 -3.93 -17.82
CA GLN A 258 -22.33 -5.32 -18.19
C GLN A 258 -23.80 -5.64 -17.96
N GLN A 259 -24.45 -4.98 -17.01
CA GLN A 259 -25.88 -5.09 -16.70
C GLN A 259 -26.78 -4.25 -17.62
N GLY A 260 -26.19 -3.55 -18.62
CA GLY A 260 -26.92 -2.68 -19.55
C GLY A 260 -27.31 -1.31 -18.97
N GLU A 261 -26.96 -1.04 -17.75
CA GLU A 261 -27.31 0.22 -17.06
C GLU A 261 -26.53 1.45 -17.57
N TRP A 262 -25.49 1.22 -18.39
CA TRP A 262 -24.61 2.27 -18.93
C TRP A 262 -24.98 2.68 -20.36
N GLU A 263 -26.15 2.34 -20.85
CA GLU A 263 -26.61 2.72 -22.17
C GLU A 263 -26.96 4.21 -22.21
N ARG A 264 -26.93 4.80 -23.43
CA ARG A 264 -27.27 6.22 -23.63
C ARG A 264 -28.67 6.47 -23.09
N PRO A 265 -28.92 7.55 -22.33
CA PRO A 265 -30.27 7.89 -21.95
C PRO A 265 -31.10 8.12 -23.21
N GLU A 266 -32.23 7.44 -23.31
CA GLU A 266 -33.27 7.89 -24.23
C GLU A 266 -33.68 9.31 -23.85
N VAL A 267 -33.91 10.15 -24.87
CA VAL A 267 -34.35 11.52 -24.69
C VAL A 267 -35.59 11.53 -23.79
N GLY A 268 -35.44 11.99 -22.53
CA GLY A 268 -36.52 12.07 -21.54
C GLY A 268 -36.24 11.42 -20.16
N GLN A 269 -35.15 10.61 -20.00
CA GLN A 269 -34.83 9.94 -18.74
C GLN A 269 -33.58 10.55 -18.06
N ILE A 270 -33.69 11.72 -17.45
CA ILE A 270 -32.70 12.19 -16.48
C ILE A 270 -33.30 11.98 -15.08
N PRO A 271 -32.62 11.28 -14.17
CA PRO A 271 -33.07 11.16 -12.79
C PRO A 271 -33.13 12.56 -12.14
N SER A 272 -34.23 12.85 -11.47
CA SER A 272 -34.55 14.10 -10.76
C SER A 272 -33.66 14.39 -9.53
N VAL A 273 -32.43 13.89 -9.48
CA VAL A 273 -31.52 14.01 -8.32
C VAL A 273 -30.68 15.29 -8.36
N LEU A 274 -30.74 16.06 -9.44
CA LEU A 274 -30.06 17.34 -9.57
C LEU A 274 -31.11 18.48 -9.51
N ASN A 275 -31.02 19.25 -8.46
CA ASN A 275 -31.67 20.52 -8.15
C ASN A 275 -32.85 20.99 -9.07
N PRO A 276 -34.09 21.14 -8.56
CA PRO A 276 -35.30 21.40 -9.35
C PRO A 276 -35.32 22.72 -10.13
N GLN A 277 -34.29 23.55 -10.02
CA GLN A 277 -34.31 24.91 -10.59
C GLN A 277 -33.50 25.09 -11.88
N SER A 278 -32.90 24.06 -12.42
CA SER A 278 -32.18 24.12 -13.73
C SER A 278 -32.53 22.95 -14.62
N THR A 279 -33.70 22.99 -15.25
CA THR A 279 -34.04 22.11 -16.37
C THR A 279 -33.43 22.64 -17.67
N PRO A 280 -32.42 22.00 -18.27
CA PRO A 280 -31.97 22.34 -19.61
C PRO A 280 -33.06 21.91 -20.61
N SER A 281 -33.45 22.80 -21.54
CA SER A 281 -34.26 22.45 -22.70
C SER A 281 -33.52 21.42 -23.57
N PHE A 282 -34.15 20.27 -23.84
CA PHE A 282 -33.53 19.20 -24.62
C PHE A 282 -33.71 19.44 -26.11
N PRO A 283 -32.65 19.23 -26.93
CA PRO A 283 -32.76 19.25 -28.37
C PRO A 283 -33.43 17.99 -28.93
N ASP A 284 -34.03 18.11 -30.07
CA ASP A 284 -34.79 17.14 -30.84
C ASP A 284 -34.09 15.76 -31.00
N LYS A 285 -34.83 14.67 -31.15
CA LYS A 285 -34.40 13.24 -31.16
C LYS A 285 -33.21 12.92 -32.08
N ASN A 286 -32.87 13.80 -33.03
CA ASN A 286 -31.78 13.60 -33.98
C ASN A 286 -30.49 14.38 -33.71
N THR A 287 -30.41 15.17 -32.64
CA THR A 287 -29.21 15.95 -32.34
C THR A 287 -28.27 15.16 -31.41
N LYS A 288 -26.99 15.05 -31.78
CA LYS A 288 -25.97 14.50 -30.88
C LYS A 288 -25.90 15.35 -29.63
N PRO A 289 -25.96 14.74 -28.40
CA PRO A 289 -25.91 15.49 -27.17
C PRO A 289 -24.62 16.31 -27.09
N SER A 290 -24.74 17.55 -26.58
CA SER A 290 -23.59 18.43 -26.40
C SER A 290 -22.55 17.82 -25.46
N LYS A 291 -21.29 18.27 -25.51
CA LYS A 291 -20.25 17.82 -24.56
C LYS A 291 -20.66 18.02 -23.10
N SER A 292 -21.39 19.08 -22.80
CA SER A 292 -21.91 19.38 -21.45
C SER A 292 -22.98 18.39 -21.02
N THR A 293 -23.92 18.02 -21.88
CA THR A 293 -24.97 17.03 -21.59
C THR A 293 -24.37 15.64 -21.33
N GLN A 294 -23.35 15.24 -22.06
CA GLN A 294 -22.66 13.96 -21.84
C GLN A 294 -21.86 13.94 -20.54
N GLN A 295 -21.33 15.07 -20.12
CA GLN A 295 -20.63 15.18 -18.84
C GLN A 295 -21.61 15.04 -17.67
N VAL A 296 -22.70 15.78 -17.67
CA VAL A 296 -23.77 15.72 -16.66
C VAL A 296 -24.31 14.29 -16.52
N PHE A 297 -24.53 13.59 -17.64
CA PHE A 297 -24.98 12.19 -17.61
C PHE A 297 -23.98 11.26 -16.89
N ARG A 298 -22.67 11.37 -17.20
CA ARG A 298 -21.64 10.54 -16.54
C ARG A 298 -21.57 10.82 -15.04
N GLU A 299 -21.56 12.08 -14.66
CA GLU A 299 -21.55 12.49 -13.26
C GLU A 299 -22.75 11.94 -12.51
N ALA A 300 -23.96 12.06 -13.07
CA ALA A 300 -25.18 11.53 -12.48
C ALA A 300 -25.17 10.01 -12.34
N LYS A 301 -24.69 9.27 -13.36
CA LYS A 301 -24.58 7.81 -13.30
C LYS A 301 -23.59 7.36 -12.23
N ILE A 302 -22.41 7.97 -12.17
CA ILE A 302 -21.43 7.64 -11.15
C ILE A 302 -21.93 8.01 -9.77
N ALA A 303 -22.59 9.15 -9.61
CA ALA A 303 -23.24 9.55 -8.36
C ALA A 303 -24.29 8.52 -7.91
N ALA A 304 -25.12 8.02 -8.81
CA ALA A 304 -26.09 6.97 -8.51
C ALA A 304 -25.42 5.66 -8.04
N ILE A 305 -24.34 5.22 -8.72
CA ILE A 305 -23.56 4.05 -8.31
C ILE A 305 -22.94 4.26 -6.92
N VAL A 306 -22.37 5.43 -6.66
CA VAL A 306 -21.81 5.78 -5.34
C VAL A 306 -22.88 5.69 -4.25
N GLN A 307 -24.04 6.31 -4.48
CA GLN A 307 -25.14 6.29 -3.52
C GLN A 307 -25.65 4.88 -3.26
N GLU A 308 -25.87 4.10 -4.31
CA GLU A 308 -26.46 2.75 -4.20
C GLU A 308 -25.47 1.71 -3.68
N LYS A 309 -24.27 1.65 -4.26
CA LYS A 309 -23.30 0.55 -4.03
C LYS A 309 -22.30 0.86 -2.92
N ILE A 310 -22.08 2.13 -2.60
CA ILE A 310 -21.11 2.54 -1.59
C ILE A 310 -21.83 3.10 -0.36
N ILE A 311 -22.67 4.14 -0.50
CA ILE A 311 -23.23 4.85 0.65
C ILE A 311 -24.35 4.07 1.34
N LYS A 312 -25.32 3.51 0.61
CA LYS A 312 -26.46 2.76 1.21
C LYS A 312 -26.03 1.50 1.96
N ASN A 313 -24.92 0.88 1.59
CA ASN A 313 -24.46 -0.39 2.14
C ASN A 313 -23.21 -0.26 3.03
N TRP A 314 -22.80 0.96 3.38
CA TRP A 314 -21.53 1.18 4.06
C TRP A 314 -21.46 0.52 5.46
N GLU A 315 -22.56 0.51 6.21
CA GLU A 315 -22.64 -0.08 7.55
C GLU A 315 -22.44 -1.59 7.56
N SER A 316 -22.84 -2.28 6.47
CA SER A 316 -22.67 -3.73 6.33
C SER A 316 -21.29 -4.17 5.80
N GLN A 317 -20.44 -3.23 5.38
CA GLN A 317 -19.17 -3.51 4.71
C GLN A 317 -17.93 -3.29 5.59
N ASP A 318 -18.07 -3.16 6.89
CA ASP A 318 -16.97 -3.14 7.89
C ASP A 318 -15.82 -2.13 7.61
N GLU A 319 -16.08 -1.04 6.87
CA GLU A 319 -15.07 -0.05 6.49
C GLU A 319 -15.51 1.40 6.77
N PRO A 320 -15.80 1.78 8.04
CA PRO A 320 -16.41 3.07 8.36
C PRO A 320 -15.52 4.30 8.10
N GLU A 321 -14.20 4.15 8.12
CA GLU A 321 -13.29 5.31 8.04
C GLU A 321 -13.19 5.93 6.64
N HIS A 322 -13.25 5.10 5.58
CA HIS A 322 -13.13 5.58 4.20
C HIS A 322 -14.40 6.24 3.70
N LEU A 323 -15.53 5.80 4.18
CA LEU A 323 -16.84 6.31 3.75
C LEU A 323 -17.16 7.66 4.38
N LYS A 324 -16.58 7.99 5.53
CA LYS A 324 -16.67 9.37 6.11
C LYS A 324 -16.08 10.40 5.15
N THR A 325 -15.04 10.07 4.42
CA THR A 325 -14.41 10.98 3.44
C THR A 325 -15.32 11.24 2.24
N ILE A 326 -16.10 10.25 1.79
CA ILE A 326 -17.06 10.40 0.68
C ILE A 326 -18.30 11.17 1.14
N ARG A 327 -18.76 10.95 2.38
CA ARG A 327 -19.98 11.60 2.92
C ARG A 327 -19.80 13.10 3.14
N ASN A 328 -18.60 13.56 3.40
CA ASN A 328 -18.32 14.97 3.70
C ASN A 328 -17.99 15.81 2.46
N ARG A 329 -18.14 15.26 1.26
CA ARG A 329 -18.08 15.93 -0.05
C ARG A 329 -19.46 15.93 -0.71
#